data_6af8a7f8a21fd382386b7ef435d96a48
#
_entry.id   6af8a7f8a21fd382386b7ef435d96a48
#
_cell.length_a   1.000
_cell.length_b   1.000
_cell.length_c   1.000
_cell.angle_alpha   90.00
_cell.angle_beta   90.00
_cell.angle_gamma   90.00
#
_symmetry.space_group_name_H-M   'P 1'
#
loop_
_entity.id
_entity.type
_entity.pdbx_description
1 polymer ?
#
loop_
_entity_poly.entity_id
_entity_poly.type
_entity_poly.pdbx_seq_one_letter_code
_entity_poly.pdbx_strand_id
1 'polypeptide(L)'
;HDGIEKKAHGLFNVDAVASTCFVGAQADNAERVPFKGRVEENLLLHFWLLATPLFVPQILDLKKGSREYLGYLLVVPEVADLEWFTDEIPEYWRSLTTSVAGYRPAQSLIDLPMEGGLEFLARLAYRRVGQFSYSLPLHTIELYHLNKVGNNVRLLQTEILRPDAGMLDEYQAHLRDFRVNPLFKRLTIGNLVKGRPWYSAADALLSHYPTEFFIGKPVEATFRPFGYDARKRFMTMID
;
A
#
# COMPACT_ATOMS: atom_id res chain seq x y z
N HIS A 1 12.71 -28.10 3.40
CA HIS A 1 14.06 -27.83 2.90
C HIS A 1 14.57 -28.95 1.98
N ASP A 2 14.58 -30.21 2.41
CA ASP A 2 15.11 -31.35 1.64
C ASP A 2 14.45 -31.55 0.25
N GLY A 3 13.20 -31.16 0.08
CA GLY A 3 12.48 -31.28 -1.19
C GLY A 3 12.92 -30.26 -2.25
N ILE A 4 13.32 -29.05 -1.81
CA ILE A 4 13.78 -27.98 -2.70
C ILE A 4 15.21 -28.27 -3.15
N GLU A 5 16.09 -28.71 -2.24
CA GLU A 5 17.47 -29.05 -2.55
C GLU A 5 17.57 -30.22 -3.55
N LYS A 6 16.75 -31.26 -3.39
CA LYS A 6 16.72 -32.39 -4.35
C LYS A 6 16.26 -31.98 -5.75
N LYS A 7 15.46 -30.94 -5.88
CA LYS A 7 14.94 -30.43 -7.15
C LYS A 7 15.85 -29.40 -7.81
N ALA A 8 16.70 -28.70 -7.04
CA ALA A 8 17.68 -27.77 -7.55
C ALA A 8 18.76 -28.41 -8.44
N HIS A 9 18.96 -29.71 -8.34
CA HIS A 9 19.90 -30.45 -9.20
C HIS A 9 19.35 -30.82 -10.59
N GLY A 10 18.08 -30.56 -10.86
CA GLY A 10 17.48 -30.78 -12.19
C GLY A 10 17.37 -29.46 -12.96
N LEU A 11 18.41 -29.09 -13.65
CA LEU A 11 18.64 -27.79 -14.31
C LEU A 11 17.57 -27.27 -15.28
N PHE A 12 16.49 -28.01 -15.57
CA PHE A 12 15.46 -27.59 -16.54
C PHE A 12 14.03 -28.05 -16.21
N ASN A 13 13.76 -28.57 -15.02
CA ASN A 13 12.42 -29.04 -14.72
C ASN A 13 11.55 -27.93 -14.10
N VAL A 14 10.48 -27.59 -14.80
CA VAL A 14 9.36 -26.81 -14.28
C VAL A 14 8.59 -27.68 -13.29
N ASP A 15 8.54 -27.28 -12.05
CA ASP A 15 7.85 -28.05 -11.00
C ASP A 15 6.74 -27.26 -10.33
N ALA A 16 5.77 -27.96 -9.79
CA ALA A 16 4.66 -27.35 -9.06
C ALA A 16 5.15 -26.80 -7.72
N VAL A 17 4.82 -25.55 -7.45
CA VAL A 17 5.11 -24.91 -6.15
C VAL A 17 4.15 -25.44 -5.12
N ALA A 18 4.69 -25.98 -4.00
CA ALA A 18 3.86 -26.38 -2.89
C ALA A 18 3.19 -25.15 -2.23
N SER A 19 1.89 -25.24 -1.98
CA SER A 19 1.09 -24.16 -1.38
C SER A 19 1.60 -23.67 -0.02
N THR A 20 2.36 -24.50 0.68
CA THR A 20 2.99 -24.20 1.97
C THR A 20 4.21 -23.27 1.85
N CYS A 21 4.74 -23.06 0.65
CA CYS A 21 5.91 -22.20 0.42
C CYS A 21 5.55 -20.71 0.39
N PHE A 22 4.27 -20.36 0.25
CA PHE A 22 3.83 -18.97 0.10
C PHE A 22 2.72 -18.64 1.08
N VAL A 23 2.94 -17.61 1.88
CA VAL A 23 1.88 -17.05 2.72
C VAL A 23 0.83 -16.42 1.79
N GLY A 24 -0.32 -17.06 1.68
CA GLY A 24 -1.43 -16.58 0.85
C GLY A 24 -1.44 -17.09 -0.61
N ALA A 25 -0.39 -17.78 -1.07
CA ALA A 25 -0.43 -18.43 -2.38
C ALA A 25 -1.13 -19.80 -2.26
N GLN A 26 -2.04 -20.06 -3.18
CA GLN A 26 -2.60 -21.41 -3.37
C GLN A 26 -1.76 -22.14 -4.41
N ALA A 27 -1.55 -23.43 -4.19
CA ALA A 27 -0.85 -24.29 -5.16
C ALA A 27 -1.59 -24.36 -6.52
N ASP A 28 -2.90 -24.11 -6.46
CA ASP A 28 -3.79 -24.17 -7.62
C ASP A 28 -4.51 -22.81 -7.81
N ASN A 29 -4.67 -22.41 -9.03
CA ASN A 29 -5.59 -21.34 -9.40
C ASN A 29 -7.05 -21.85 -9.43
N ALA A 30 -8.01 -20.98 -9.82
CA ALA A 30 -9.43 -21.34 -9.91
C ALA A 30 -9.72 -22.53 -10.84
N GLU A 31 -8.83 -22.82 -11.77
CA GLU A 31 -8.92 -23.93 -12.72
C GLU A 31 -8.19 -25.18 -12.23
N ARG A 32 -7.65 -25.16 -11.00
CA ARG A 32 -6.83 -26.24 -10.41
C ARG A 32 -5.57 -26.55 -11.20
N VAL A 33 -5.07 -25.59 -11.96
CA VAL A 33 -3.78 -25.69 -12.62
C VAL A 33 -2.69 -25.36 -11.60
N PRO A 34 -1.73 -26.26 -11.33
CA PRO A 34 -0.68 -25.99 -10.38
C PRO A 34 0.20 -24.82 -10.86
N PHE A 35 0.57 -23.95 -9.93
CA PHE A 35 1.52 -22.89 -10.21
C PHE A 35 2.89 -23.53 -10.48
N LYS A 36 3.37 -23.40 -11.71
CA LYS A 36 4.65 -23.98 -12.13
C LYS A 36 5.65 -22.87 -12.44
N GLY A 37 6.85 -23.01 -11.96
CA GLY A 37 7.96 -22.11 -12.22
C GLY A 37 9.28 -22.87 -12.22
N ARG A 38 10.34 -22.23 -12.70
CA ARG A 38 11.67 -22.82 -12.56
C ARG A 38 12.05 -22.92 -11.09
N VAL A 39 12.95 -23.85 -10.78
CA VAL A 39 13.38 -24.09 -9.39
C VAL A 39 14.00 -22.84 -8.76
N GLU A 40 14.79 -22.11 -9.55
CA GLU A 40 15.43 -20.86 -9.12
C GLU A 40 14.39 -19.76 -8.82
N GLU A 41 13.39 -19.62 -9.69
CA GLU A 41 12.29 -18.67 -9.50
C GLU A 41 11.48 -19.02 -8.25
N ASN A 42 11.19 -20.32 -8.05
CA ASN A 42 10.50 -20.81 -6.86
C ASN A 42 11.30 -20.59 -5.58
N LEU A 43 12.64 -20.70 -5.64
CA LEU A 43 13.51 -20.38 -4.52
C LEU A 43 13.47 -18.88 -4.21
N LEU A 44 13.57 -18.02 -5.24
CA LEU A 44 13.50 -16.56 -5.06
C LEU A 44 12.17 -16.12 -4.46
N LEU A 45 11.07 -16.74 -4.88
CA LEU A 45 9.75 -16.45 -4.32
C LEU A 45 9.64 -16.77 -2.82
N HIS A 46 10.50 -17.61 -2.25
CA HIS A 46 10.56 -17.81 -0.80
C HIS A 46 10.97 -16.54 -0.03
N PHE A 47 11.71 -15.67 -0.68
CA PHE A 47 12.26 -14.45 -0.09
C PHE A 47 11.46 -13.19 -0.46
N TRP A 48 10.32 -13.31 -1.18
CA TRP A 48 9.55 -12.17 -1.65
C TRP A 48 9.13 -11.21 -0.51
N LEU A 49 8.84 -11.74 0.67
CA LEU A 49 8.46 -10.94 1.84
C LEU A 49 9.59 -10.00 2.31
N LEU A 50 10.84 -10.30 2.00
CA LEU A 50 11.96 -9.44 2.36
C LEU A 50 12.04 -8.20 1.45
N ALA A 51 11.60 -8.33 0.19
CA ALA A 51 11.64 -7.25 -0.79
C ALA A 51 10.29 -6.53 -0.96
N THR A 52 9.20 -7.15 -0.48
CA THR A 52 7.82 -6.67 -0.71
C THR A 52 7.15 -6.33 0.62
N PRO A 53 7.13 -5.05 1.02
CA PRO A 53 6.39 -4.62 2.20
C PRO A 53 4.91 -4.93 2.11
N LEU A 54 4.35 -5.34 3.25
CA LEU A 54 2.95 -5.70 3.40
C LEU A 54 2.26 -4.69 4.30
N PHE A 55 1.15 -4.13 3.80
CA PHE A 55 0.27 -3.26 4.57
C PHE A 55 -1.13 -3.87 4.72
N VAL A 56 -1.88 -3.36 5.68
CA VAL A 56 -3.23 -3.82 5.97
C VAL A 56 -4.19 -2.63 5.90
N PRO A 57 -4.93 -2.48 4.80
CA PRO A 57 -5.96 -1.46 4.69
C PRO A 57 -7.07 -1.67 5.71
N GLN A 58 -7.56 -0.57 6.28
CA GLN A 58 -8.69 -0.53 7.20
C GLN A 58 -9.81 0.29 6.58
N ILE A 59 -11.03 -0.18 6.74
CA ILE A 59 -12.21 0.59 6.40
C ILE A 59 -12.86 1.05 7.69
N LEU A 60 -13.20 2.33 7.76
CA LEU A 60 -14.06 2.85 8.80
C LEU A 60 -15.52 2.53 8.45
N ASP A 61 -16.14 1.63 9.20
CA ASP A 61 -17.59 1.45 9.14
C ASP A 61 -18.27 2.61 9.86
N LEU A 62 -18.78 3.56 9.09
CA LEU A 62 -19.42 4.77 9.62
C LEU A 62 -20.68 4.46 10.45
N LYS A 63 -21.31 3.29 10.23
CA LYS A 63 -22.51 2.90 10.98
C LYS A 63 -22.16 2.32 12.35
N LYS A 64 -21.08 1.57 12.43
CA LYS A 64 -20.64 0.91 13.67
C LYS A 64 -19.60 1.70 14.44
N GLY A 65 -18.99 2.74 13.84
CA GLY A 65 -17.87 3.46 14.42
C GLY A 65 -16.64 2.57 14.65
N SER A 66 -16.54 1.43 13.98
CA SER A 66 -15.46 0.47 14.10
C SER A 66 -14.62 0.41 12.83
N ARG A 67 -13.33 0.08 12.97
CA ARG A 67 -12.45 -0.16 11.83
C ARG A 67 -12.43 -1.65 11.52
N GLU A 68 -12.66 -1.98 10.26
CA GLU A 68 -12.60 -3.34 9.74
C GLU A 68 -11.40 -3.49 8.80
N TYR A 69 -10.71 -4.61 8.89
CA TYR A 69 -9.59 -4.91 8.00
C TYR A 69 -10.09 -5.37 6.63
N LEU A 70 -9.50 -4.81 5.58
CA LEU A 70 -9.86 -5.14 4.19
C LEU A 70 -8.66 -5.80 3.47
N GLY A 71 -8.36 -7.02 3.85
CA GLY A 71 -7.33 -7.81 3.17
C GLY A 71 -5.91 -7.30 3.42
N TYR A 72 -5.07 -7.40 2.39
CA TYR A 72 -3.65 -7.08 2.42
C TYR A 72 -3.26 -6.30 1.17
N LEU A 73 -2.33 -5.37 1.35
CA LEU A 73 -1.71 -4.64 0.27
C LEU A 73 -0.24 -5.06 0.15
N LEU A 74 0.15 -5.54 -1.02
CA LEU A 74 1.55 -5.74 -1.38
C LEU A 74 2.08 -4.48 -2.04
N VAL A 75 3.28 -4.07 -1.65
CA VAL A 75 4.01 -2.94 -2.23
C VAL A 75 5.24 -3.48 -2.92
N VAL A 76 5.23 -3.49 -4.24
CA VAL A 76 6.30 -4.07 -5.07
C VAL A 76 7.09 -2.94 -5.73
N PRO A 77 8.28 -2.58 -5.20
CA PRO A 77 9.09 -1.53 -5.80
C PRO A 77 9.81 -2.03 -7.06
N GLU A 78 9.79 -1.23 -8.12
CA GLU A 78 10.70 -1.37 -9.26
C GLU A 78 11.96 -0.56 -8.98
N VAL A 79 13.03 -1.26 -8.68
CA VAL A 79 14.28 -0.68 -8.16
C VAL A 79 15.20 -0.28 -9.31
N ALA A 80 15.64 0.97 -9.32
CA ALA A 80 16.61 1.48 -10.30
C ALA A 80 18.06 1.16 -9.89
N ASP A 81 18.32 1.05 -8.58
CA ASP A 81 19.62 0.74 -8.00
C ASP A 81 19.47 -0.38 -6.97
N LEU A 82 19.90 -1.58 -7.35
CA LEU A 82 19.75 -2.77 -6.52
C LEU A 82 20.72 -2.75 -5.32
N GLU A 83 21.91 -2.22 -5.48
CA GLU A 83 22.90 -2.11 -4.39
C GLU A 83 22.34 -1.22 -3.28
N TRP A 84 21.85 -0.03 -3.66
CA TRP A 84 21.18 0.86 -2.72
C TRP A 84 20.00 0.17 -2.02
N PHE A 85 19.17 -0.56 -2.77
CA PHE A 85 17.98 -1.21 -2.20
C PHE A 85 18.33 -2.29 -1.19
N THR A 86 19.37 -3.09 -1.47
CA THR A 86 19.83 -4.15 -0.55
C THR A 86 20.40 -3.59 0.75
N ASP A 87 20.96 -2.39 0.73
CA ASP A 87 21.45 -1.70 1.93
C ASP A 87 20.32 -1.07 2.73
N GLU A 88 19.32 -0.50 2.07
CA GLU A 88 18.23 0.24 2.75
C GLU A 88 17.10 -0.67 3.28
N ILE A 89 16.79 -1.77 2.59
CA ILE A 89 15.62 -2.59 2.95
C ILE A 89 15.74 -3.26 4.32
N PRO A 90 16.90 -3.78 4.77
CA PRO A 90 17.05 -4.33 6.11
C PRO A 90 16.75 -3.29 7.20
N GLU A 91 17.17 -2.07 6.95
CA GLU A 91 16.94 -0.97 7.86
C GLU A 91 15.47 -0.50 7.86
N TYR A 92 14.83 -0.51 6.71
CA TYR A 92 13.38 -0.31 6.64
C TYR A 92 12.67 -1.29 7.58
N TRP A 93 13.02 -2.58 7.53
CA TRP A 93 12.42 -3.58 8.41
C TRP A 93 12.72 -3.33 9.89
N ARG A 94 13.92 -2.88 10.22
CA ARG A 94 14.29 -2.51 11.60
C ARG A 94 13.54 -1.28 12.11
N SER A 95 13.15 -0.37 11.21
CA SER A 95 12.39 0.83 11.56
C SER A 95 10.93 0.54 11.94
N LEU A 96 10.41 -0.63 11.58
CA LEU A 96 9.07 -1.03 12.00
C LEU A 96 9.07 -1.29 13.50
N THR A 97 8.14 -0.65 14.21
CA THR A 97 8.06 -0.85 15.67
C THR A 97 7.59 -2.26 16.00
N THR A 98 7.93 -2.68 17.21
CA THR A 98 7.45 -3.92 17.80
C THR A 98 5.99 -3.82 18.30
N SER A 99 5.41 -2.61 18.29
CA SER A 99 4.01 -2.46 18.67
C SER A 99 3.08 -3.12 17.66
N VAL A 100 2.11 -3.86 18.15
CA VAL A 100 1.18 -4.61 17.31
C VAL A 100 -0.26 -4.17 17.56
N ALA A 101 -1.06 -4.18 16.50
CA ALA A 101 -2.52 -4.08 16.58
C ALA A 101 -3.09 -5.47 16.24
N GLY A 102 -3.53 -6.20 17.24
CA GLY A 102 -3.77 -7.64 17.09
C GLY A 102 -2.45 -8.39 16.84
N TYR A 103 -2.36 -9.10 15.71
CA TYR A 103 -1.16 -9.85 15.31
C TYR A 103 -0.32 -9.12 14.23
N ARG A 104 -0.52 -7.82 14.03
CA ARG A 104 0.10 -7.04 12.95
C ARG A 104 0.89 -5.88 13.53
N PRO A 105 2.04 -5.52 12.92
CA PRO A 105 2.72 -4.28 13.27
C PRO A 105 1.78 -3.08 13.10
N ALA A 106 1.72 -2.20 14.09
CA ALA A 106 0.82 -1.05 14.05
C ALA A 106 1.07 -0.14 12.84
N GLN A 107 2.32 0.01 12.43
CA GLN A 107 2.68 0.78 11.24
C GLN A 107 2.31 0.14 9.91
N SER A 108 1.90 -1.11 9.90
CA SER A 108 1.38 -1.76 8.69
C SER A 108 -0.07 -1.41 8.43
N LEU A 109 -0.74 -0.70 9.35
CA LEU A 109 -2.14 -0.31 9.21
C LEU A 109 -2.24 1.01 8.44
N ILE A 110 -3.04 1.01 7.39
CA ILE A 110 -3.31 2.17 6.53
C ILE A 110 -4.81 2.35 6.32
N ASP A 111 -5.26 3.57 6.05
CA ASP A 111 -6.67 3.84 5.80
C ASP A 111 -7.08 3.54 4.34
N LEU A 112 -6.17 3.80 3.40
CA LEU A 112 -6.43 3.61 1.97
C LEU A 112 -5.36 2.70 1.37
N PRO A 113 -5.72 1.77 0.45
CA PRO A 113 -4.74 0.90 -0.18
C PRO A 113 -3.58 1.66 -0.82
N MET A 114 -3.86 2.78 -1.49
CA MET A 114 -2.85 3.59 -2.16
C MET A 114 -1.85 4.26 -1.20
N GLU A 115 -2.18 4.41 0.08
CA GLU A 115 -1.24 4.94 1.08
C GLU A 115 -0.05 4.02 1.34
N GLY A 116 -0.17 2.71 1.08
CA GLY A 116 0.95 1.79 1.32
C GLY A 116 2.21 2.12 0.54
N GLY A 117 2.07 2.56 -0.72
CA GLY A 117 3.20 3.02 -1.52
C GLY A 117 3.80 4.33 -1.00
N LEU A 118 2.95 5.28 -0.61
CA LEU A 118 3.38 6.55 -0.03
C LEU A 118 4.05 6.36 1.32
N GLU A 119 3.52 5.49 2.16
CA GLU A 119 4.09 5.16 3.47
C GLU A 119 5.45 4.46 3.32
N PHE A 120 5.58 3.55 2.34
CA PHE A 120 6.86 2.93 2.01
C PHE A 120 7.89 3.97 1.57
N LEU A 121 7.53 4.86 0.64
CA LEU A 121 8.40 5.95 0.18
C LEU A 121 8.79 6.90 1.32
N ALA A 122 7.83 7.29 2.15
CA ALA A 122 8.06 8.21 3.26
C ALA A 122 9.08 7.63 4.27
N ARG A 123 9.01 6.34 4.56
CA ARG A 123 9.95 5.67 5.47
C ARG A 123 11.34 5.56 4.87
N LEU A 124 11.47 5.27 3.58
CA LEU A 124 12.75 5.25 2.90
C LEU A 124 13.37 6.66 2.84
N ALA A 125 12.57 7.69 2.56
CA ALA A 125 13.02 9.08 2.47
C ALA A 125 13.40 9.67 3.83
N TYR A 126 12.66 9.36 4.90
CA TYR A 126 12.90 9.89 6.26
C TYR A 126 14.31 9.60 6.76
N ARG A 127 14.92 8.52 6.34
CA ARG A 127 16.25 8.10 6.74
C ARG A 127 17.37 8.89 6.09
N ARG A 128 17.07 9.57 4.97
CA ARG A 128 18.02 10.39 4.21
C ARG A 128 17.97 11.87 4.57
N VAL A 129 17.39 12.24 5.71
CA VAL A 129 17.36 13.62 6.20
C VAL A 129 18.80 14.12 6.36
N GLY A 130 19.25 14.99 5.44
CA GLY A 130 20.61 15.53 5.36
C GLY A 130 21.38 15.18 4.08
N GLN A 131 20.90 14.27 3.24
CA GLN A 131 21.44 14.06 1.90
C GLN A 131 20.54 14.75 0.87
N PHE A 132 21.07 15.71 0.15
CA PHE A 132 20.37 16.65 -0.73
C PHE A 132 19.80 16.06 -2.03
N SER A 133 19.33 14.84 -2.05
CA SER A 133 18.65 14.31 -3.23
C SER A 133 17.36 13.60 -2.84
N TYR A 134 16.23 14.24 -3.12
CA TYR A 134 14.90 13.68 -2.95
C TYR A 134 14.55 12.60 -3.99
N SER A 135 15.47 12.25 -4.86
CA SER A 135 15.26 11.18 -5.83
C SER A 135 15.66 9.84 -5.21
N LEU A 136 14.66 9.08 -4.78
CA LEU A 136 14.86 7.68 -4.45
C LEU A 136 15.12 6.91 -5.75
N PRO A 137 16.08 5.97 -5.78
CA PRO A 137 16.37 5.19 -6.97
C PRO A 137 15.31 4.09 -7.19
N LEU A 138 14.07 4.52 -7.35
CA LEU A 138 12.90 3.71 -7.67
C LEU A 138 12.22 4.27 -8.92
N HIS A 139 11.94 3.41 -9.87
CA HIS A 139 11.21 3.78 -11.08
C HIS A 139 9.71 3.87 -10.82
N THR A 140 9.15 2.80 -10.30
CA THR A 140 7.73 2.70 -9.98
C THR A 140 7.52 1.88 -8.71
N ILE A 141 6.33 1.96 -8.16
CA ILE A 141 5.85 1.07 -7.10
C ILE A 141 4.51 0.52 -7.55
N GLU A 142 4.44 -0.78 -7.71
CA GLU A 142 3.19 -1.47 -7.98
C GLU A 142 2.49 -1.84 -6.67
N LEU A 143 1.20 -1.59 -6.61
CA LEU A 143 0.34 -1.83 -5.47
C LEU A 143 -0.69 -2.91 -5.81
N TYR A 144 -0.72 -3.99 -5.05
CA TYR A 144 -1.66 -5.09 -5.23
C TYR A 144 -2.50 -5.28 -3.98
N HIS A 145 -3.76 -4.84 -4.04
CA HIS A 145 -4.70 -5.01 -2.94
C HIS A 145 -5.43 -6.34 -3.07
N LEU A 146 -5.19 -7.22 -2.14
CA LEU A 146 -5.68 -8.60 -2.11
C LEU A 146 -6.62 -8.80 -0.93
N ASN A 147 -7.69 -9.56 -1.11
CA ASN A 147 -8.54 -9.98 -0.02
C ASN A 147 -8.83 -11.49 -0.09
N LYS A 148 -8.84 -12.14 1.06
CA LYS A 148 -9.19 -13.54 1.17
C LYS A 148 -10.70 -13.68 1.46
N VAL A 149 -11.41 -14.34 0.55
CA VAL A 149 -12.83 -14.65 0.69
C VAL A 149 -13.00 -16.17 0.67
N GLY A 150 -13.21 -16.76 1.85
CA GLY A 150 -13.18 -18.20 2.00
C GLY A 150 -11.79 -18.77 1.71
N ASN A 151 -11.68 -19.69 0.77
CA ASN A 151 -10.41 -20.28 0.34
C ASN A 151 -9.76 -19.55 -0.86
N ASN A 152 -10.44 -18.56 -1.42
CA ASN A 152 -9.95 -17.84 -2.59
C ASN A 152 -9.30 -16.51 -2.21
N VAL A 153 -8.20 -16.17 -2.86
CA VAL A 153 -7.62 -14.84 -2.82
C VAL A 153 -8.10 -14.07 -4.06
N ARG A 154 -8.68 -12.90 -3.83
CA ARG A 154 -9.16 -12.01 -4.89
C ARG A 154 -8.31 -10.76 -4.95
N LEU A 155 -7.91 -10.40 -6.13
CA LEU A 155 -7.33 -9.10 -6.41
C LEU A 155 -8.47 -8.08 -6.46
N LEU A 156 -8.46 -7.11 -5.53
CA LEU A 156 -9.49 -6.07 -5.44
C LEU A 156 -9.11 -4.85 -6.27
N GLN A 157 -7.81 -4.48 -6.25
CA GLN A 157 -7.33 -3.26 -6.89
C GLN A 157 -5.85 -3.38 -7.21
N THR A 158 -5.43 -2.79 -8.31
CA THR A 158 -4.03 -2.54 -8.65
C THR A 158 -3.84 -1.06 -8.92
N GLU A 159 -2.70 -0.51 -8.49
CA GLU A 159 -2.29 0.86 -8.81
C GLU A 159 -0.80 0.89 -9.06
N ILE A 160 -0.34 1.86 -9.86
CA ILE A 160 1.08 2.12 -10.09
C ILE A 160 1.37 3.52 -9.61
N LEU A 161 2.26 3.64 -8.66
CA LEU A 161 2.75 4.91 -8.14
C LEU A 161 4.11 5.20 -8.76
N ARG A 162 4.25 6.42 -9.31
CA ARG A 162 5.53 6.94 -9.78
C ARG A 162 6.03 7.95 -8.76
N PRO A 163 7.18 7.68 -8.10
CA PRO A 163 7.71 8.58 -7.10
C PRO A 163 8.01 9.96 -7.66
N ASP A 164 7.54 10.99 -6.97
CA ASP A 164 7.80 12.40 -7.27
C ASP A 164 8.25 13.11 -5.99
N ALA A 165 9.16 14.08 -6.12
CA ALA A 165 9.71 14.82 -4.99
C ALA A 165 8.63 15.56 -4.17
N GLY A 166 7.63 16.15 -4.82
CA GLY A 166 6.54 16.88 -4.14
C GLY A 166 5.50 15.96 -3.47
N MET A 167 5.43 14.71 -3.89
CA MET A 167 4.42 13.75 -3.43
C MET A 167 4.51 13.46 -1.94
N LEU A 168 5.72 13.35 -1.41
CA LEU A 168 5.94 13.03 0.00
C LEU A 168 5.58 14.20 0.92
N ASP A 169 5.88 15.42 0.52
CA ASP A 169 5.52 16.63 1.29
C ASP A 169 4.00 16.76 1.39
N GLU A 170 3.30 16.53 0.29
CA GLU A 170 1.85 16.53 0.27
C GLU A 170 1.26 15.40 1.13
N TYR A 171 1.81 14.20 1.05
CA TYR A 171 1.37 13.08 1.86
C TYR A 171 1.59 13.35 3.35
N GLN A 172 2.75 13.85 3.74
CA GLN A 172 3.04 14.21 5.14
C GLN A 172 2.11 15.30 5.67
N ALA A 173 1.72 16.26 4.85
CA ALA A 173 0.74 17.27 5.24
C ALA A 173 -0.62 16.65 5.60
N HIS A 174 -1.03 15.58 4.90
CA HIS A 174 -2.23 14.82 5.25
C HIS A 174 -2.09 14.00 6.53
N LEU A 175 -0.93 13.40 6.77
CA LEU A 175 -0.68 12.61 7.99
C LEU A 175 -0.69 13.43 9.27
N ARG A 176 -0.27 14.70 9.21
CA ARG A 176 -0.24 15.61 10.36
C ARG A 176 -1.63 16.00 10.87
N ASP A 177 -2.66 15.80 10.06
CA ASP A 177 -4.01 16.22 10.37
C ASP A 177 -4.97 15.03 10.47
N PHE A 178 -5.10 14.49 11.66
CA PHE A 178 -5.97 13.34 11.94
C PHE A 178 -7.47 13.63 11.83
N ARG A 179 -7.87 14.91 11.70
CA ARG A 179 -9.28 15.33 11.58
C ARG A 179 -9.75 15.49 10.13
N VAL A 180 -8.91 15.18 9.16
CA VAL A 180 -9.26 15.29 7.75
C VAL A 180 -10.46 14.40 7.43
N ASN A 181 -11.42 14.95 6.69
CA ASN A 181 -12.59 14.19 6.26
C ASN A 181 -12.16 12.96 5.42
N PRO A 182 -12.65 11.75 5.71
CA PRO A 182 -12.25 10.53 5.01
C PRO A 182 -12.48 10.56 3.48
N LEU A 183 -13.58 11.19 3.03
CA LEU A 183 -13.84 11.32 1.59
C LEU A 183 -12.87 12.31 0.95
N PHE A 184 -12.54 13.42 1.64
CA PHE A 184 -11.54 14.37 1.18
C PHE A 184 -10.15 13.72 1.12
N LYS A 185 -9.76 12.98 2.16
CA LYS A 185 -8.50 12.21 2.17
C LYS A 185 -8.43 11.24 0.99
N ARG A 186 -9.49 10.49 0.75
CA ARG A 186 -9.59 9.55 -0.37
C ARG A 186 -9.41 10.23 -1.72
N LEU A 187 -10.07 11.39 -1.92
CA LEU A 187 -9.96 12.16 -3.14
C LEU A 187 -8.53 12.64 -3.37
N THR A 188 -7.95 13.31 -2.36
CA THR A 188 -6.64 13.94 -2.47
C THR A 188 -5.52 12.92 -2.60
N ILE A 189 -5.49 11.87 -1.78
CA ILE A 189 -4.48 10.81 -1.86
C ILE A 189 -4.61 10.04 -3.19
N GLY A 190 -5.84 9.74 -3.63
CA GLY A 190 -6.06 9.07 -4.92
C GLY A 190 -5.58 9.89 -6.12
N ASN A 191 -5.73 11.20 -6.08
CA ASN A 191 -5.22 12.10 -7.11
C ASN A 191 -3.71 12.27 -7.02
N LEU A 192 -3.16 12.35 -5.81
CA LEU A 192 -1.72 12.45 -5.56
C LEU A 192 -0.96 11.26 -6.19
N VAL A 193 -1.42 10.05 -5.93
CA VAL A 193 -0.83 8.82 -6.49
C VAL A 193 -0.88 8.82 -8.03
N LYS A 194 -1.91 9.42 -8.61
CA LYS A 194 -2.11 9.51 -10.08
C LYS A 194 -1.46 10.74 -10.72
N GLY A 195 -0.75 11.55 -9.95
CA GLY A 195 -0.16 12.79 -10.44
C GLY A 195 -1.20 13.79 -10.97
N ARG A 196 -2.41 13.81 -10.37
CA ARG A 196 -3.52 14.68 -10.77
C ARG A 196 -3.74 15.79 -9.75
N PRO A 197 -4.29 16.94 -10.18
CA PRO A 197 -4.73 17.97 -9.24
C PRO A 197 -5.67 17.39 -8.19
N TRP A 198 -5.56 17.81 -6.93
CA TRP A 198 -6.28 17.26 -5.79
C TRP A 198 -7.81 17.20 -5.97
N TYR A 199 -8.37 18.15 -6.74
CA TYR A 199 -9.81 18.28 -6.99
C TYR A 199 -10.32 17.43 -8.17
N SER A 200 -9.45 16.74 -8.89
CA SER A 200 -9.85 15.91 -10.04
C SER A 200 -10.88 14.87 -9.62
N ALA A 201 -11.95 14.70 -10.41
CA ALA A 201 -13.08 13.83 -10.15
C ALA A 201 -13.85 14.13 -8.85
N ALA A 202 -13.78 15.34 -8.32
CA ALA A 202 -14.60 15.76 -7.18
C ALA A 202 -16.09 15.77 -7.53
N ASP A 203 -16.45 16.09 -8.76
CA ASP A 203 -17.81 16.05 -9.32
C ASP A 203 -18.40 14.64 -9.29
N ALA A 204 -17.61 13.63 -9.67
CA ALA A 204 -18.02 12.24 -9.58
C ALA A 204 -18.25 11.80 -8.12
N LEU A 205 -17.40 12.27 -7.20
CA LEU A 205 -17.57 12.02 -5.79
C LEU A 205 -18.86 12.65 -5.26
N LEU A 206 -19.12 13.91 -5.62
CA LEU A 206 -20.33 14.65 -5.23
C LEU A 206 -21.62 14.02 -5.77
N SER A 207 -21.57 13.42 -6.95
CA SER A 207 -22.74 12.73 -7.53
C SER A 207 -22.98 11.33 -6.95
N HIS A 208 -21.96 10.73 -6.37
CA HIS A 208 -22.03 9.34 -5.87
C HIS A 208 -22.45 9.23 -4.39
N TYR A 209 -22.21 10.28 -3.60
CA TYR A 209 -22.50 10.30 -2.17
C TYR A 209 -23.57 11.33 -1.84
N PRO A 210 -24.42 11.06 -0.81
CA PRO A 210 -25.40 12.02 -0.32
C PRO A 210 -24.77 13.37 0.08
N THR A 211 -25.47 14.46 -0.17
CA THR A 211 -25.00 15.83 0.09
C THR A 211 -24.58 16.06 1.55
N GLU A 212 -25.22 15.35 2.48
CA GLU A 212 -24.97 15.42 3.91
C GLU A 212 -23.52 15.06 4.26
N PHE A 213 -22.86 14.18 3.48
CA PHE A 213 -21.44 13.82 3.69
C PHE A 213 -20.49 15.00 3.42
N PHE A 214 -20.93 15.98 2.62
CA PHE A 214 -20.06 17.11 2.24
C PHE A 214 -20.30 18.34 3.10
N ILE A 215 -21.53 18.62 3.48
CA ILE A 215 -21.91 19.84 4.22
C ILE A 215 -22.35 19.56 5.66
N GLY A 216 -22.77 18.34 5.97
CA GLY A 216 -23.18 17.93 7.32
C GLY A 216 -21.99 17.70 8.25
N LYS A 217 -22.27 17.63 9.54
CA LYS A 217 -21.31 17.11 10.50
C LYS A 217 -21.12 15.62 10.24
N PRO A 218 -19.87 15.12 10.13
CA PRO A 218 -19.63 13.68 10.02
C PRO A 218 -20.26 12.93 11.17
N VAL A 219 -20.63 11.68 10.95
CA VAL A 219 -21.25 10.80 11.95
C VAL A 219 -20.33 10.65 13.17
N GLU A 220 -19.02 10.73 13.00
CA GLU A 220 -18.07 10.90 14.09
C GLU A 220 -17.74 12.39 14.26
N ALA A 221 -17.95 12.92 15.48
CA ALA A 221 -17.59 14.29 15.86
C ALA A 221 -16.08 14.60 15.69
N THR A 222 -15.29 13.60 15.33
CA THR A 222 -13.82 13.66 15.20
C THR A 222 -13.37 14.26 13.87
N PHE A 223 -14.16 14.11 12.79
CA PHE A 223 -13.77 14.59 11.47
C PHE A 223 -14.38 15.95 11.14
N ARG A 224 -13.67 16.73 10.33
CA ARG A 224 -14.18 17.99 9.79
C ARG A 224 -15.13 17.75 8.61
N PRO A 225 -16.05 18.68 8.32
CA PRO A 225 -16.82 18.63 7.09
C PRO A 225 -15.89 18.66 5.85
N PHE A 226 -16.25 17.91 4.81
CA PHE A 226 -15.48 17.89 3.54
C PHE A 226 -15.22 19.29 2.99
N GLY A 227 -16.24 20.16 2.98
CA GLY A 227 -16.12 21.53 2.49
C GLY A 227 -15.09 22.39 3.25
N TYR A 228 -14.85 22.11 4.53
CA TYR A 228 -13.80 22.79 5.30
C TYR A 228 -12.41 22.40 4.79
N ASP A 229 -12.15 21.11 4.59
CA ASP A 229 -10.86 20.62 4.13
C ASP A 229 -10.57 21.06 2.69
N ALA A 230 -11.59 21.02 1.82
CA ALA A 230 -11.50 21.51 0.45
C ALA A 230 -11.17 23.01 0.40
N ARG A 231 -11.84 23.83 1.22
CA ARG A 231 -11.57 25.27 1.31
C ARG A 231 -10.15 25.53 1.81
N LYS A 232 -9.74 24.85 2.87
CA LYS A 232 -8.39 24.99 3.44
C LYS A 232 -7.32 24.70 2.38
N ARG A 233 -7.49 23.61 1.62
CA ARG A 233 -6.55 23.23 0.56
C ARG A 233 -6.54 24.24 -0.59
N PHE A 234 -7.69 24.77 -0.97
CA PHE A 234 -7.80 25.80 -2.00
C PHE A 234 -7.06 27.09 -1.59
N MET A 235 -7.22 27.54 -0.34
CA MET A 235 -6.53 28.73 0.16
C MET A 235 -5.00 28.57 0.16
N THR A 236 -4.47 27.40 0.53
CA THR A 236 -3.01 27.14 0.50
C THR A 236 -2.42 27.09 -0.93
N MET A 237 -3.23 27.08 -1.97
CA MET A 237 -2.76 27.15 -3.36
C MET A 237 -2.72 28.58 -3.91
N ILE A 238 -3.38 29.52 -3.23
CA ILE A 238 -3.46 30.94 -3.64
C ILE A 238 -2.39 31.78 -2.93
N ASP A 239 -1.99 31.38 -1.73
CA ASP A 239 -0.90 31.98 -0.96
C ASP A 239 0.46 31.53 -1.52
#